data_cf7e60777b9dfcbc1f27be8910135fa4
#
_entry.id   cf7e60777b9dfcbc1f27be8910135fa4
#
_cell.length_a   1.000
_cell.length_b   1.000
_cell.length_c   1.000
_cell.angle_alpha   90.00
_cell.angle_beta   90.00
_cell.angle_gamma   90.00
#
_symmetry.space_group_name_H-M   'P 1'
#
loop_
_entity.id
_entity.type
_entity.pdbx_description
1 polymer ?
#
loop_
_entity_poly.entity_id
_entity_poly.type
_entity_poly.pdbx_seq_one_letter_code
_entity_poly.pdbx_strand_id
1 'polypeptide(L)'
;FEMNHLLTTAHIRQDFITGNYKPDPGNKFPINERGHPRYITSNTMVDKTVNHLLCDEVLTPSISKYLIYDNGASQKGKGVAFHRRRFEARLHQYFTQNGTNEGYILLVDFSGYYANIPHDKCLEVLQTFLEREVEDPETLAITEMLLPLIFKTFEQDVSRFTDKEIEAMMAGKIDPMLNYGVDPALLTGEKMLRKGVDIGSQPSQNIGIVYPYRLDNYAKIVKAVKGYGRYTDDSYAIARTREELLELLDGLEKEAKEYGLIINRKKARIVKLSSEFRHLQVCYSLTETGRIIRKINPKNITRERRKLKAYKRLLDSGRIDYATVENAFKSWLGSHWKYMSHDQVYNMSSLYYELFGRRPKWKKGHGRLHWLMAHPSTASTSMGTTTSAPPPSPRPPSPVSSPCPFFHFG
;
A
#
# COMPACT_ATOMS: atom_id res chain seq x y z
N PHE A 1 27.98 -0.45 -11.91
CA PHE A 1 27.19 0.69 -12.36
C PHE A 1 27.85 2.01 -11.95
N GLU A 2 28.06 2.27 -10.66
CA GLU A 2 28.61 3.56 -10.16
C GLU A 2 29.97 3.94 -10.79
N MET A 3 30.87 2.97 -10.97
CA MET A 3 32.19 3.22 -11.58
C MET A 3 32.12 3.49 -13.10
N ASN A 4 31.11 2.97 -13.78
CA ASN A 4 30.96 3.04 -15.24
C ASN A 4 29.67 3.75 -15.68
N HIS A 5 29.08 4.60 -14.84
CA HIS A 5 27.77 5.18 -15.11
C HIS A 5 27.71 5.97 -16.43
N LEU A 6 28.72 6.72 -16.79
CA LEU A 6 28.77 7.48 -18.04
C LEU A 6 28.77 6.54 -19.26
N LEU A 7 29.58 5.49 -19.22
CA LEU A 7 29.62 4.50 -20.31
C LEU A 7 28.30 3.74 -20.40
N THR A 8 27.74 3.33 -19.26
CA THR A 8 26.42 2.66 -19.22
C THR A 8 25.32 3.56 -19.78
N THR A 9 25.30 4.84 -19.42
CA THR A 9 24.34 5.82 -19.94
C THR A 9 24.50 6.01 -21.44
N ALA A 10 25.74 6.07 -21.95
CA ALA A 10 26.00 6.16 -23.38
C ALA A 10 25.51 4.92 -24.14
N HIS A 11 25.70 3.73 -23.59
CA HIS A 11 25.18 2.48 -24.18
C HIS A 11 23.65 2.47 -24.20
N ILE A 12 22.99 2.79 -23.07
CA ILE A 12 21.52 2.86 -23.01
C ILE A 12 21.00 3.85 -24.06
N ARG A 13 21.61 5.04 -24.17
CA ARG A 13 21.22 6.03 -25.18
C ARG A 13 21.39 5.49 -26.59
N GLN A 14 22.48 4.81 -26.86
CA GLN A 14 22.74 4.20 -28.19
C GLN A 14 21.72 3.12 -28.50
N ASP A 15 21.38 2.27 -27.52
CA ASP A 15 20.38 1.22 -27.68
C ASP A 15 18.98 1.78 -27.97
N PHE A 16 18.61 2.93 -27.38
CA PHE A 16 17.36 3.63 -27.70
C PHE A 16 17.39 4.21 -29.13
N ILE A 17 18.46 4.89 -29.50
CA ILE A 17 18.59 5.49 -30.83
C ILE A 17 18.53 4.41 -31.94
N THR A 18 19.09 3.25 -31.68
CA THR A 18 19.14 2.14 -32.65
C THR A 18 17.95 1.19 -32.56
N GLY A 19 17.03 1.39 -31.58
CA GLY A 19 15.91 0.48 -31.33
C GLY A 19 16.34 -0.91 -30.80
N ASN A 20 17.53 -1.04 -30.28
CA ASN A 20 18.09 -2.32 -29.81
C ASN A 20 17.87 -2.57 -28.31
N TYR A 21 17.30 -1.61 -27.58
CA TYR A 21 17.06 -1.78 -26.17
C TYR A 21 16.08 -2.94 -25.91
N LYS A 22 16.51 -3.88 -25.05
CA LYS A 22 15.72 -5.04 -24.62
C LYS A 22 15.81 -5.14 -23.11
N PRO A 23 14.69 -4.90 -22.38
CA PRO A 23 14.69 -5.07 -20.93
C PRO A 23 14.90 -6.53 -20.55
N ASP A 24 15.66 -6.77 -19.50
CA ASP A 24 15.85 -8.08 -18.90
C ASP A 24 14.60 -8.48 -18.08
N PRO A 25 14.12 -9.73 -18.17
CA PRO A 25 12.98 -10.21 -17.39
C PRO A 25 13.18 -10.12 -15.87
N GLY A 26 14.40 -9.86 -15.42
CA GLY A 26 14.77 -9.76 -14.02
C GLY A 26 14.83 -11.12 -13.30
N ASN A 27 15.30 -11.09 -12.09
CA ASN A 27 15.37 -12.27 -11.24
C ASN A 27 14.12 -12.35 -10.34
N LYS A 28 13.34 -13.43 -10.48
CA LYS A 28 12.12 -13.69 -9.69
C LYS A 28 12.46 -14.57 -8.48
N PHE A 29 12.08 -14.15 -7.28
CA PHE A 29 12.31 -14.92 -6.06
C PHE A 29 11.10 -14.81 -5.10
N PRO A 30 10.83 -15.87 -4.30
CA PRO A 30 9.75 -15.86 -3.34
C PRO A 30 10.13 -15.12 -2.06
N ILE A 31 9.22 -14.31 -1.56
CA ILE A 31 9.23 -13.82 -0.18
C ILE A 31 8.00 -14.34 0.56
N ASN A 32 8.16 -14.63 1.85
CA ASN A 32 7.03 -15.03 2.67
C ASN A 32 6.43 -13.80 3.36
N GLU A 33 5.28 -13.35 2.89
CA GLU A 33 4.54 -12.30 3.54
C GLU A 33 3.37 -12.87 4.36
N ARG A 34 3.55 -12.94 5.67
CA ARG A 34 2.52 -13.38 6.62
C ARG A 34 1.97 -14.79 6.38
N GLY A 35 2.82 -15.70 5.92
CA GLY A 35 2.46 -17.08 5.61
C GLY A 35 1.99 -17.32 4.17
N HIS A 36 1.97 -16.27 3.35
CA HIS A 36 1.67 -16.36 1.92
C HIS A 36 2.94 -16.09 1.11
N PRO A 37 3.35 -16.98 0.20
CA PRO A 37 4.44 -16.70 -0.72
C PRO A 37 4.02 -15.58 -1.69
N ARG A 38 4.89 -14.59 -1.85
CA ARG A 38 4.80 -13.58 -2.90
C ARG A 38 6.07 -13.62 -3.72
N TYR A 39 5.95 -13.52 -5.00
CA TYR A 39 7.09 -13.49 -5.90
C TYR A 39 7.41 -12.05 -6.27
N ILE A 40 8.65 -11.70 -6.04
CA ILE A 40 9.17 -10.36 -6.32
C ILE A 40 10.11 -10.45 -7.51
N THR A 41 10.02 -9.50 -8.42
CA THR A 41 10.96 -9.34 -9.53
C THR A 41 12.00 -8.29 -9.15
N SER A 42 13.27 -8.64 -9.25
CA SER A 42 14.40 -7.71 -9.14
C SER A 42 15.00 -7.48 -10.52
N ASN A 43 14.77 -6.32 -11.09
CA ASN A 43 15.35 -5.91 -12.36
C ASN A 43 16.85 -5.60 -12.22
N THR A 44 17.57 -5.61 -13.32
CA THR A 44 18.96 -5.14 -13.40
C THR A 44 19.07 -3.67 -13.04
N MET A 45 20.27 -3.18 -12.74
CA MET A 45 20.46 -1.75 -12.44
C MET A 45 20.19 -0.88 -13.68
N VAL A 46 20.49 -1.38 -14.88
CA VAL A 46 20.18 -0.71 -16.14
C VAL A 46 18.67 -0.54 -16.29
N ASP A 47 17.91 -1.62 -16.19
CA ASP A 47 16.45 -1.57 -16.33
C ASP A 47 15.79 -0.76 -15.21
N LYS A 48 16.32 -0.80 -13.98
CA LYS A 48 15.86 0.08 -12.91
C LYS A 48 16.03 1.55 -13.29
N THR A 49 17.18 1.91 -13.87
CA THR A 49 17.44 3.29 -14.30
C THR A 49 16.46 3.72 -15.39
N VAL A 50 16.26 2.88 -16.41
CA VAL A 50 15.30 3.13 -17.50
C VAL A 50 13.87 3.21 -16.95
N ASN A 51 13.47 2.28 -16.11
CA ASN A 51 12.14 2.28 -15.48
C ASN A 51 11.91 3.52 -14.61
N HIS A 52 12.92 3.98 -13.86
CA HIS A 52 12.82 5.21 -13.08
C HIS A 52 12.67 6.44 -13.98
N LEU A 53 13.50 6.55 -15.03
CA LEU A 53 13.40 7.65 -15.98
C LEU A 53 12.01 7.69 -16.64
N LEU A 54 11.55 6.56 -17.18
CA LEU A 54 10.22 6.45 -17.77
C LEU A 54 9.11 6.84 -16.78
N CYS A 55 9.19 6.33 -15.55
CA CYS A 55 8.14 6.59 -14.55
C CYS A 55 8.16 8.03 -14.04
N ASP A 56 9.33 8.59 -13.76
CA ASP A 56 9.44 9.88 -13.11
C ASP A 56 9.20 11.02 -14.11
N GLU A 57 9.69 10.89 -15.34
CA GLU A 57 9.60 11.95 -16.36
C GLU A 57 8.33 11.86 -17.23
N VAL A 58 7.78 10.65 -17.41
CA VAL A 58 6.68 10.45 -18.36
C VAL A 58 5.43 9.87 -17.71
N LEU A 59 5.49 8.64 -17.14
CA LEU A 59 4.28 7.97 -16.69
C LEU A 59 3.63 8.67 -15.50
N THR A 60 4.38 9.01 -14.45
CA THR A 60 3.83 9.66 -13.26
C THR A 60 3.19 11.01 -13.56
N PRO A 61 3.82 11.93 -14.32
CA PRO A 61 3.17 13.16 -14.74
C PRO A 61 1.88 12.92 -15.53
N SER A 62 1.91 12.01 -16.50
CA SER A 62 0.76 11.74 -17.39
C SER A 62 -0.41 11.12 -16.65
N ILE A 63 -0.19 10.14 -15.77
CA ILE A 63 -1.27 9.43 -15.08
C ILE A 63 -1.82 10.18 -13.87
N SER A 64 -1.05 11.08 -13.25
CA SER A 64 -1.43 11.73 -11.99
C SER A 64 -2.72 12.53 -12.08
N LYS A 65 -3.02 13.11 -13.23
CA LYS A 65 -4.23 13.89 -13.50
C LYS A 65 -5.52 13.05 -13.49
N TYR A 66 -5.40 11.75 -13.73
CA TYR A 66 -6.52 10.78 -13.77
C TYR A 66 -6.77 10.09 -12.43
N LEU A 67 -5.92 10.36 -11.44
CA LEU A 67 -6.05 9.77 -10.11
C LEU A 67 -6.96 10.63 -9.23
N ILE A 68 -7.91 10.00 -8.56
CA ILE A 68 -8.71 10.70 -7.54
C ILE A 68 -7.81 11.19 -6.41
N TYR A 69 -8.16 12.35 -5.80
CA TYR A 69 -7.36 12.90 -4.70
C TYR A 69 -7.17 11.92 -3.53
N ASP A 70 -8.22 11.15 -3.20
CA ASP A 70 -8.22 10.15 -2.12
C ASP A 70 -7.60 8.78 -2.53
N ASN A 71 -6.85 8.73 -3.65
CA ASN A 71 -5.92 7.64 -3.94
C ASN A 71 -4.60 7.93 -3.22
N GLY A 72 -4.30 7.12 -2.19
CA GLY A 72 -3.18 7.36 -1.29
C GLY A 72 -1.92 6.54 -1.57
N ALA A 73 -1.92 5.66 -2.59
CA ALA A 73 -0.81 4.75 -2.85
C ALA A 73 0.21 5.31 -3.85
N SER A 74 1.47 4.96 -3.67
CA SER A 74 2.59 5.14 -4.63
C SER A 74 2.68 6.50 -5.32
N GLN A 75 2.35 7.59 -4.63
CA GLN A 75 2.43 8.96 -5.12
C GLN A 75 3.31 9.79 -4.20
N LYS A 76 4.12 10.70 -4.76
CA LYS A 76 4.97 11.61 -3.98
C LYS A 76 4.11 12.44 -3.01
N GLY A 77 4.52 12.51 -1.75
CA GLY A 77 3.78 13.23 -0.69
C GLY A 77 2.55 12.48 -0.15
N LYS A 78 2.18 11.34 -0.72
CA LYS A 78 1.11 10.48 -0.23
C LYS A 78 1.69 9.21 0.42
N GLY A 79 0.85 8.26 0.79
CA GLY A 79 1.21 7.02 1.45
C GLY A 79 0.18 6.64 2.51
N VAL A 80 0.45 5.60 3.29
CA VAL A 80 -0.50 5.08 4.30
C VAL A 80 -0.95 6.16 5.28
N ALA A 81 -0.05 7.04 5.73
CA ALA A 81 -0.39 8.13 6.65
C ALA A 81 -1.34 9.16 6.02
N PHE A 82 -1.09 9.53 4.76
CA PHE A 82 -1.99 10.38 4.00
C PHE A 82 -3.36 9.73 3.84
N HIS A 83 -3.39 8.49 3.37
CA HIS A 83 -4.63 7.75 3.15
C HIS A 83 -5.47 7.64 4.42
N ARG A 84 -4.86 7.31 5.57
CA ARG A 84 -5.56 7.25 6.86
C ARG A 84 -6.15 8.60 7.26
N ARG A 85 -5.41 9.70 7.10
CA ARG A 85 -5.95 11.05 7.36
C ARG A 85 -7.16 11.36 6.47
N ARG A 86 -7.08 11.01 5.18
CA ARG A 86 -8.20 11.21 4.25
C ARG A 86 -9.40 10.35 4.60
N PHE A 87 -9.16 9.09 4.92
CA PHE A 87 -10.20 8.17 5.39
C PHE A 87 -10.92 8.69 6.63
N GLU A 88 -10.17 9.10 7.66
CA GLU A 88 -10.73 9.70 8.88
C GLU A 88 -11.48 11.00 8.59
N ALA A 89 -10.97 11.83 7.68
CA ALA A 89 -11.68 13.04 7.23
C ALA A 89 -13.02 12.69 6.55
N ARG A 90 -13.11 11.58 5.80
CA ARG A 90 -14.39 11.13 5.20
C ARG A 90 -15.37 10.60 6.25
N LEU A 91 -14.90 9.89 7.27
CA LEU A 91 -15.75 9.51 8.41
C LEU A 91 -16.28 10.73 9.16
N HIS A 92 -15.42 11.70 9.43
CA HIS A 92 -15.82 12.95 10.08
C HIS A 92 -16.81 13.74 9.22
N GLN A 93 -16.53 13.87 7.90
CA GLN A 93 -17.43 14.52 6.95
C GLN A 93 -18.81 13.85 6.94
N TYR A 94 -18.85 12.51 6.92
CA TYR A 94 -20.11 11.77 7.01
C TYR A 94 -20.91 12.17 8.25
N PHE A 95 -20.28 12.14 9.42
CA PHE A 95 -20.91 12.51 10.68
C PHE A 95 -21.43 13.97 10.67
N THR A 96 -20.60 14.91 10.22
CA THR A 96 -20.98 16.33 10.16
C THR A 96 -22.18 16.56 9.23
N GLN A 97 -22.26 15.83 8.13
CA GLN A 97 -23.37 15.97 7.16
C GLN A 97 -24.67 15.32 7.60
N ASN A 98 -24.59 14.22 8.37
CA ASN A 98 -25.77 13.44 8.74
C ASN A 98 -26.18 13.60 10.21
N GLY A 99 -25.33 14.17 11.08
CA GLY A 99 -25.58 14.34 12.52
C GLY A 99 -25.62 13.02 13.32
N THR A 100 -25.22 11.90 12.70
CA THR A 100 -25.34 10.57 13.30
C THR A 100 -24.22 9.65 12.81
N ASN A 101 -23.91 8.60 13.58
CA ASN A 101 -23.05 7.50 13.18
C ASN A 101 -23.82 6.33 12.53
N GLU A 102 -25.13 6.48 12.36
CA GLU A 102 -25.94 5.51 11.62
C GLU A 102 -25.62 5.60 10.14
N GLY A 103 -24.88 4.65 9.65
CA GLY A 103 -24.43 4.52 8.29
C GLY A 103 -23.55 3.31 8.13
N TYR A 104 -23.10 3.10 6.93
CA TYR A 104 -22.37 1.90 6.57
C TYR A 104 -21.09 2.25 5.80
N ILE A 105 -20.13 1.35 5.92
CA ILE A 105 -18.92 1.35 5.11
C ILE A 105 -18.83 0.05 4.31
N LEU A 106 -18.58 0.19 3.01
CA LEU A 106 -18.18 -0.90 2.13
C LEU A 106 -16.65 -0.93 2.10
N LEU A 107 -16.08 -2.11 2.28
CA LEU A 107 -14.65 -2.39 2.11
C LEU A 107 -14.52 -3.41 0.98
N VAL A 108 -13.77 -3.06 -0.05
CA VAL A 108 -13.57 -3.88 -1.26
C VAL A 108 -12.12 -4.32 -1.36
N ASP A 109 -11.93 -5.58 -1.72
CA ASP A 109 -10.64 -6.23 -1.98
C ASP A 109 -10.71 -6.94 -3.35
N PHE A 110 -9.62 -6.92 -4.11
CA PHE A 110 -9.55 -7.64 -5.38
C PHE A 110 -8.93 -9.02 -5.19
N SER A 111 -9.36 -9.97 -6.00
CA SER A 111 -8.70 -11.27 -6.11
C SER A 111 -7.49 -11.14 -7.01
N GLY A 112 -6.29 -11.45 -6.50
CA GLY A 112 -5.07 -11.47 -7.30
C GLY A 112 -4.86 -10.19 -8.11
N TYR A 113 -4.91 -9.01 -7.46
CA TYR A 113 -4.97 -7.72 -8.13
C TYR A 113 -3.95 -7.57 -9.27
N TYR A 114 -2.66 -7.63 -8.92
CA TYR A 114 -1.58 -7.52 -9.90
C TYR A 114 -1.57 -8.66 -10.93
N ALA A 115 -1.89 -9.88 -10.49
CA ALA A 115 -1.92 -11.06 -11.35
C ALA A 115 -3.07 -11.06 -12.38
N ASN A 116 -4.08 -10.21 -12.18
CA ASN A 116 -5.26 -10.16 -13.06
C ASN A 116 -5.29 -8.97 -14.02
N ILE A 117 -4.28 -8.09 -14.03
CA ILE A 117 -4.20 -6.96 -14.96
C ILE A 117 -3.90 -7.49 -16.39
N PRO A 118 -4.83 -7.35 -17.36
CA PRO A 118 -4.58 -7.77 -18.74
C PRO A 118 -3.63 -6.79 -19.42
N HIS A 119 -2.62 -7.29 -20.14
CA HIS A 119 -1.61 -6.46 -20.76
C HIS A 119 -2.21 -5.55 -21.84
N ASP A 120 -2.99 -6.11 -22.77
CA ASP A 120 -3.52 -5.35 -23.91
C ASP A 120 -4.42 -4.18 -23.46
N LYS A 121 -5.36 -4.44 -22.56
CA LYS A 121 -6.23 -3.38 -22.01
C LYS A 121 -5.45 -2.34 -21.22
N CYS A 122 -4.42 -2.77 -20.48
CA CYS A 122 -3.60 -1.84 -19.71
C CYS A 122 -2.77 -0.94 -20.62
N LEU A 123 -2.17 -1.48 -21.67
CA LEU A 123 -1.46 -0.71 -22.69
C LEU A 123 -2.37 0.29 -23.40
N GLU A 124 -3.59 -0.11 -23.80
CA GLU A 124 -4.59 0.79 -24.39
C GLU A 124 -4.93 1.97 -23.47
N VAL A 125 -5.14 1.72 -22.17
CA VAL A 125 -5.40 2.77 -21.18
C VAL A 125 -4.21 3.71 -21.04
N LEU A 126 -3.00 3.17 -20.90
CA LEU A 126 -1.79 3.97 -20.78
C LEU A 126 -1.54 4.81 -22.04
N GLN A 127 -1.67 4.22 -23.21
CA GLN A 127 -1.50 4.91 -24.49
C GLN A 127 -2.49 6.09 -24.60
N THR A 128 -3.77 5.88 -24.26
CA THR A 128 -4.75 6.96 -24.26
C THR A 128 -4.35 8.15 -23.37
N PHE A 129 -3.69 7.89 -22.24
CA PHE A 129 -3.22 8.98 -21.37
C PHE A 129 -1.96 9.64 -21.93
N LEU A 130 -1.02 8.86 -22.46
CA LEU A 130 0.23 9.37 -23.04
C LEU A 130 -0.03 10.27 -24.24
N GLU A 131 -0.87 9.85 -25.18
CA GLU A 131 -1.27 10.64 -26.35
C GLU A 131 -1.89 12.00 -25.98
N ARG A 132 -2.54 12.09 -24.81
CA ARG A 132 -3.16 13.33 -24.33
C ARG A 132 -2.21 14.24 -23.56
N GLU A 133 -1.23 13.66 -22.89
CA GLU A 133 -0.45 14.37 -21.87
C GLU A 133 1.02 14.59 -22.27
N VAL A 134 1.55 13.84 -23.23
CA VAL A 134 2.91 13.97 -23.71
C VAL A 134 2.90 14.83 -24.97
N GLU A 135 3.39 16.05 -24.84
CA GLU A 135 3.39 17.03 -25.95
C GLU A 135 4.56 16.79 -26.94
N ASP A 136 5.68 16.26 -26.46
CA ASP A 136 6.86 16.02 -27.28
C ASP A 136 6.74 14.70 -28.06
N PRO A 137 6.70 14.76 -29.43
CA PRO A 137 6.49 13.57 -30.24
C PRO A 137 7.60 12.54 -30.13
N GLU A 138 8.85 12.95 -29.87
CA GLU A 138 9.98 12.03 -29.73
C GLU A 138 9.86 11.24 -28.43
N THR A 139 9.54 11.92 -27.34
CA THR A 139 9.27 11.29 -26.02
C THR A 139 8.09 10.32 -26.10
N LEU A 140 7.02 10.70 -26.81
CA LEU A 140 5.86 9.84 -27.01
C LEU A 140 6.25 8.58 -27.80
N ALA A 141 6.93 8.72 -28.92
CA ALA A 141 7.37 7.58 -29.76
C ALA A 141 8.29 6.62 -28.99
N ILE A 142 9.26 7.15 -28.23
CA ILE A 142 10.14 6.33 -27.37
C ILE A 142 9.32 5.58 -26.32
N THR A 143 8.36 6.25 -25.70
CA THR A 143 7.52 5.64 -24.66
C THR A 143 6.62 4.54 -25.22
N GLU A 144 6.01 4.77 -26.38
CA GLU A 144 5.18 3.79 -27.10
C GLU A 144 5.99 2.56 -27.54
N MET A 145 7.25 2.73 -27.88
CA MET A 145 8.17 1.61 -28.17
C MET A 145 8.54 0.85 -26.88
N LEU A 146 8.79 1.57 -25.79
CA LEU A 146 9.35 0.99 -24.56
C LEU A 146 8.29 0.24 -23.73
N LEU A 147 7.07 0.74 -23.63
CA LEU A 147 6.03 0.14 -22.81
C LEU A 147 5.71 -1.32 -23.19
N PRO A 148 5.49 -1.67 -24.46
CA PRO A 148 5.28 -3.06 -24.87
C PRO A 148 6.46 -3.97 -24.52
N LEU A 149 7.71 -3.47 -24.61
CA LEU A 149 8.90 -4.23 -24.23
C LEU A 149 8.92 -4.51 -22.72
N ILE A 150 8.54 -3.54 -21.88
CA ILE A 150 8.40 -3.73 -20.44
C ILE A 150 7.30 -4.74 -20.15
N PHE A 151 6.12 -4.63 -20.79
CA PHE A 151 5.03 -5.59 -20.60
C PHE A 151 5.42 -7.01 -21.02
N LYS A 152 6.26 -7.15 -22.03
CA LYS A 152 6.81 -8.46 -22.42
C LYS A 152 7.62 -9.12 -21.30
N THR A 153 8.27 -8.35 -20.43
CA THR A 153 8.97 -8.90 -19.25
C THR A 153 8.01 -9.44 -18.16
N PHE A 154 6.76 -9.02 -18.18
CA PHE A 154 5.71 -9.51 -17.26
C PHE A 154 5.03 -10.77 -17.78
N GLU A 155 5.16 -11.09 -19.07
CA GLU A 155 4.59 -12.31 -19.64
C GLU A 155 5.12 -13.55 -18.91
N GLN A 156 4.25 -14.54 -18.76
CA GLN A 156 4.58 -15.79 -18.10
C GLN A 156 4.48 -16.94 -19.09
N ASP A 157 5.53 -17.76 -19.16
CA ASP A 157 5.47 -19.00 -19.91
C ASP A 157 4.54 -19.98 -19.22
N VAL A 158 3.45 -20.33 -19.87
CA VAL A 158 2.44 -21.28 -19.39
C VAL A 158 2.40 -22.55 -20.27
N SER A 159 3.46 -22.83 -21.01
CA SER A 159 3.57 -23.99 -21.91
C SER A 159 3.30 -25.33 -21.22
N ARG A 160 3.63 -25.44 -19.93
CA ARG A 160 3.39 -26.64 -19.10
C ARG A 160 1.94 -26.88 -18.71
N PHE A 161 1.07 -25.90 -18.92
CA PHE A 161 -0.33 -25.98 -18.51
C PHE A 161 -1.24 -26.39 -19.68
N THR A 162 -2.31 -27.09 -19.35
CA THR A 162 -3.36 -27.45 -20.30
C THR A 162 -4.17 -26.21 -20.69
N ASP A 163 -4.81 -26.25 -21.86
CA ASP A 163 -5.62 -25.13 -22.36
C ASP A 163 -6.77 -24.77 -21.38
N LYS A 164 -7.37 -25.77 -20.70
CA LYS A 164 -8.39 -25.54 -19.65
C LYS A 164 -7.83 -24.78 -18.43
N GLU A 165 -6.59 -25.07 -18.04
CA GLU A 165 -5.94 -24.35 -16.95
C GLU A 165 -5.59 -22.93 -17.37
N ILE A 166 -5.14 -22.74 -18.62
CA ILE A 166 -4.85 -21.41 -19.17
C ILE A 166 -6.14 -20.58 -19.25
N GLU A 167 -7.25 -21.15 -19.72
CA GLU A 167 -8.57 -20.49 -19.68
C GLU A 167 -8.99 -20.11 -18.25
N ALA A 168 -8.76 -21.00 -17.28
CA ALA A 168 -9.04 -20.71 -15.88
C ALA A 168 -8.15 -19.60 -15.31
N MET A 169 -6.87 -19.50 -15.74
CA MET A 169 -5.97 -18.39 -15.42
C MET A 169 -6.45 -17.08 -16.04
N MET A 170 -6.85 -17.12 -17.32
CA MET A 170 -7.42 -15.94 -17.98
C MET A 170 -8.70 -15.46 -17.30
N ALA A 171 -9.54 -16.38 -16.84
CA ALA A 171 -10.73 -16.07 -16.06
C ALA A 171 -10.45 -15.68 -14.59
N GLY A 172 -9.17 -15.70 -14.14
CA GLY A 172 -8.76 -15.37 -12.77
C GLY A 172 -9.21 -16.37 -11.70
N LYS A 173 -9.55 -17.58 -12.10
CA LYS A 173 -9.93 -18.68 -11.20
C LYS A 173 -8.70 -19.40 -10.63
N ILE A 174 -7.61 -19.38 -11.37
CA ILE A 174 -6.30 -19.94 -11.00
C ILE A 174 -5.29 -18.81 -11.10
N ASP A 175 -4.52 -18.58 -10.05
CA ASP A 175 -3.39 -17.66 -10.11
C ASP A 175 -2.30 -18.28 -11.00
N PRO A 176 -1.73 -17.54 -11.96
CA PRO A 176 -0.62 -18.03 -12.76
C PRO A 176 0.55 -18.38 -11.83
N MET A 177 0.93 -19.64 -11.81
CA MET A 177 2.11 -20.03 -11.04
C MET A 177 3.35 -19.49 -11.72
N LEU A 178 4.20 -18.82 -10.96
CA LEU A 178 5.49 -18.40 -11.46
C LEU A 178 6.39 -19.62 -11.71
N ASN A 179 7.23 -19.48 -12.73
CA ASN A 179 8.15 -20.56 -13.15
C ASN A 179 9.40 -20.66 -12.26
N TYR A 180 9.23 -20.41 -10.94
CA TYR A 180 10.30 -20.57 -9.98
C TYR A 180 10.42 -22.03 -9.57
N GLY A 181 11.61 -22.60 -9.79
CA GLY A 181 11.89 -24.02 -9.46
C GLY A 181 11.20 -25.04 -10.39
N VAL A 182 10.65 -24.60 -11.52
CA VAL A 182 10.11 -25.47 -12.57
C VAL A 182 11.25 -25.96 -13.44
N ASP A 183 11.15 -27.20 -13.91
CA ASP A 183 12.10 -27.77 -14.86
C ASP A 183 12.12 -26.90 -16.15
N PRO A 184 13.27 -26.36 -16.56
CA PRO A 184 13.39 -25.55 -17.77
C PRO A 184 12.87 -26.24 -19.04
N ALA A 185 12.91 -27.57 -19.09
CA ALA A 185 12.39 -28.35 -20.21
C ALA A 185 10.88 -28.18 -20.43
N LEU A 186 10.14 -27.78 -19.39
CA LEU A 186 8.71 -27.51 -19.45
C LEU A 186 8.37 -26.07 -19.84
N LEU A 187 9.36 -25.21 -20.00
CA LEU A 187 9.24 -23.79 -20.32
C LEU A 187 9.71 -23.56 -21.78
N THR A 188 8.87 -23.95 -22.72
CA THR A 188 9.23 -23.94 -24.15
C THR A 188 9.02 -22.59 -24.83
N GLY A 189 8.30 -21.66 -24.17
CA GLY A 189 7.93 -20.36 -24.75
C GLY A 189 6.80 -20.43 -25.79
N GLU A 190 6.21 -21.61 -26.01
CA GLU A 190 5.13 -21.79 -27.00
C GLU A 190 3.82 -21.15 -26.59
N LYS A 191 3.58 -21.03 -25.28
CA LYS A 191 2.36 -20.44 -24.72
C LYS A 191 2.71 -19.37 -23.71
N MET A 192 2.51 -18.11 -24.09
CA MET A 192 2.77 -16.95 -23.22
C MET A 192 1.47 -16.34 -22.71
N LEU A 193 1.33 -16.21 -21.39
CA LEU A 193 0.20 -15.55 -20.75
C LEU A 193 0.44 -14.04 -20.68
N ARG A 194 -0.37 -13.26 -21.43
CA ARG A 194 -0.31 -11.79 -21.47
C ARG A 194 -1.24 -11.17 -20.40
N LYS A 195 -0.99 -11.56 -19.15
CA LYS A 195 -1.79 -11.16 -17.99
C LYS A 195 -0.92 -11.15 -16.74
N GLY A 196 -1.16 -10.14 -15.91
CA GLY A 196 -0.43 -9.91 -14.68
C GLY A 196 0.78 -9.01 -14.87
N VAL A 197 1.05 -8.18 -13.87
CA VAL A 197 2.25 -7.37 -13.78
C VAL A 197 3.05 -7.80 -12.56
N ASP A 198 4.35 -7.60 -12.60
CA ASP A 198 5.25 -8.02 -11.53
C ASP A 198 5.04 -7.23 -10.24
N ILE A 199 5.66 -7.71 -9.17
CA ILE A 199 5.74 -6.99 -7.90
C ILE A 199 7.21 -6.65 -7.67
N GLY A 200 7.54 -5.35 -7.69
CA GLY A 200 8.90 -4.88 -7.41
C GLY A 200 9.43 -3.80 -8.35
N SER A 201 8.86 -3.65 -9.54
CA SER A 201 9.23 -2.59 -10.47
C SER A 201 8.42 -1.30 -10.23
N GLN A 202 8.96 -0.16 -10.65
CA GLN A 202 8.25 1.12 -10.57
C GLN A 202 7.11 1.23 -11.61
N PRO A 203 7.27 0.76 -12.87
CA PRO A 203 6.15 0.72 -13.82
C PRO A 203 4.95 -0.04 -13.29
N SER A 204 5.13 -1.22 -12.68
CA SER A 204 4.01 -1.98 -12.12
C SER A 204 3.31 -1.25 -10.96
N GLN A 205 4.02 -0.44 -10.18
CA GLN A 205 3.38 0.41 -9.17
C GLN A 205 2.52 1.50 -9.81
N ASN A 206 3.01 2.19 -10.85
CA ASN A 206 2.24 3.19 -11.59
C ASN A 206 1.00 2.56 -12.25
N ILE A 207 1.17 1.40 -12.89
CA ILE A 207 0.05 0.63 -13.43
C ILE A 207 -0.97 0.30 -12.33
N GLY A 208 -0.51 -0.22 -11.20
CA GLY A 208 -1.39 -0.60 -10.08
C GLY A 208 -2.18 0.57 -9.47
N ILE A 209 -1.72 1.80 -9.54
CA ILE A 209 -2.48 2.94 -9.03
C ILE A 209 -3.42 3.55 -10.07
N VAL A 210 -3.11 3.47 -11.37
CA VAL A 210 -3.91 4.11 -12.41
C VAL A 210 -4.92 3.16 -13.07
N TYR A 211 -4.58 1.90 -13.27
CA TYR A 211 -5.41 0.99 -14.04
C TYR A 211 -6.89 0.93 -13.60
N PRO A 212 -7.24 0.95 -12.28
CA PRO A 212 -8.64 0.99 -11.85
C PRO A 212 -9.27 2.40 -11.88
N TYR A 213 -8.74 3.36 -12.66
CA TYR A 213 -9.27 4.74 -12.66
C TYR A 213 -10.76 4.82 -13.02
N ARG A 214 -11.25 3.91 -13.86
CA ARG A 214 -12.67 3.86 -14.21
C ARG A 214 -13.57 3.47 -13.05
N LEU A 215 -13.11 2.57 -12.18
CA LEU A 215 -13.82 2.23 -10.95
C LEU A 215 -13.89 3.44 -10.02
N ASP A 216 -12.78 4.18 -9.92
CA ASP A 216 -12.73 5.42 -9.15
C ASP A 216 -13.71 6.47 -9.72
N ASN A 217 -13.76 6.63 -11.04
CA ASN A 217 -14.67 7.52 -11.74
C ASN A 217 -16.13 7.07 -11.58
N TYR A 218 -16.40 5.76 -11.71
CA TYR A 218 -17.72 5.24 -11.46
C TYR A 218 -18.23 5.57 -10.05
N ALA A 219 -17.42 5.33 -9.02
CA ALA A 219 -17.79 5.65 -7.65
C ALA A 219 -17.93 7.16 -7.41
N LYS A 220 -16.99 7.97 -7.93
CA LYS A 220 -16.93 9.42 -7.63
C LYS A 220 -17.82 10.27 -8.52
N ILE A 221 -17.92 9.95 -9.80
CA ILE A 221 -18.60 10.76 -10.80
C ILE A 221 -20.00 10.20 -11.07
N VAL A 222 -20.09 8.92 -11.45
CA VAL A 222 -21.39 8.30 -11.82
C VAL A 222 -22.28 8.14 -10.59
N LYS A 223 -21.75 7.58 -9.50
CA LYS A 223 -22.51 7.36 -8.26
C LYS A 223 -22.38 8.51 -7.24
N ALA A 224 -21.56 9.52 -7.52
CA ALA A 224 -21.34 10.71 -6.68
C ALA A 224 -21.02 10.41 -5.21
N VAL A 225 -20.33 9.27 -4.92
CA VAL A 225 -20.02 8.85 -3.56
C VAL A 225 -18.94 9.75 -2.97
N LYS A 226 -19.33 10.65 -2.09
CA LYS A 226 -18.41 11.61 -1.43
C LYS A 226 -17.37 10.90 -0.57
N GLY A 227 -17.80 9.85 0.16
CA GLY A 227 -16.97 9.06 1.08
C GLY A 227 -16.23 7.91 0.43
N TYR A 228 -15.67 8.07 -0.78
CA TYR A 228 -14.91 7.01 -1.47
C TYR A 228 -13.43 7.34 -1.52
N GLY A 229 -12.59 6.30 -1.37
CA GLY A 229 -11.14 6.38 -1.56
C GLY A 229 -10.51 5.01 -1.75
N ARG A 230 -9.28 5.00 -2.27
CA ARG A 230 -8.56 3.78 -2.62
C ARG A 230 -7.08 3.83 -2.24
N TYR A 231 -6.54 2.70 -1.82
CA TYR A 231 -5.12 2.48 -1.60
C TYR A 231 -4.70 1.20 -2.33
N THR A 232 -4.18 1.33 -3.54
CA THR A 232 -3.90 0.25 -4.51
C THR A 232 -5.15 -0.60 -4.76
N ASP A 233 -5.22 -1.78 -4.16
CA ASP A 233 -6.31 -2.75 -4.24
C ASP A 233 -7.37 -2.60 -3.13
N ASP A 234 -7.02 -1.98 -2.00
CA ASP A 234 -7.94 -1.71 -0.91
C ASP A 234 -8.77 -0.45 -1.18
N SER A 235 -10.07 -0.58 -1.41
CA SER A 235 -10.98 0.56 -1.54
C SER A 235 -12.08 0.57 -0.49
N TYR A 236 -12.61 1.76 -0.21
CA TYR A 236 -13.74 1.93 0.70
C TYR A 236 -14.76 2.91 0.14
N ALA A 237 -16.01 2.72 0.54
CA ALA A 237 -17.10 3.67 0.30
C ALA A 237 -17.97 3.81 1.54
N ILE A 238 -18.44 5.02 1.82
CA ILE A 238 -19.30 5.33 2.97
C ILE A 238 -20.63 5.85 2.43
N ALA A 239 -21.73 5.27 2.91
CA ALA A 239 -23.08 5.70 2.54
C ALA A 239 -24.04 5.58 3.73
N ARG A 240 -25.24 6.14 3.57
CA ARG A 240 -26.25 6.16 4.62
C ARG A 240 -26.95 4.79 4.77
N THR A 241 -27.19 4.12 3.67
CA THR A 241 -27.89 2.84 3.67
C THR A 241 -26.98 1.71 3.19
N ARG A 242 -27.35 0.50 3.54
CA ARG A 242 -26.69 -0.71 3.08
C ARG A 242 -26.96 -0.99 1.61
N GLU A 243 -28.15 -0.64 1.16
CA GLU A 243 -28.66 -0.82 -0.18
C GLU A 243 -27.86 0.01 -1.20
N GLU A 244 -27.58 1.28 -0.89
CA GLU A 244 -26.70 2.15 -1.70
C GLU A 244 -25.31 1.53 -1.91
N LEU A 245 -24.76 0.90 -0.88
CA LEU A 245 -23.45 0.26 -0.97
C LEU A 245 -23.48 -1.08 -1.70
N LEU A 246 -24.59 -1.81 -1.65
CA LEU A 246 -24.78 -3.02 -2.46
C LEU A 246 -24.90 -2.69 -3.95
N GLU A 247 -25.70 -1.68 -4.29
CA GLU A 247 -25.80 -1.18 -5.66
C GLU A 247 -24.45 -0.69 -6.20
N LEU A 248 -23.70 0.07 -5.37
CA LEU A 248 -22.34 0.50 -5.71
C LEU A 248 -21.42 -0.69 -5.96
N LEU A 249 -21.45 -1.71 -5.10
CA LEU A 249 -20.63 -2.90 -5.22
C LEU A 249 -20.95 -3.68 -6.51
N ASP A 250 -22.21 -3.82 -6.85
CA ASP A 250 -22.65 -4.49 -8.08
C ASP A 250 -22.15 -3.74 -9.33
N GLY A 251 -22.25 -2.42 -9.31
CA GLY A 251 -21.72 -1.59 -10.39
C GLY A 251 -20.19 -1.63 -10.49
N LEU A 252 -19.48 -1.56 -9.35
CA LEU A 252 -18.01 -1.69 -9.33
C LEU A 252 -17.56 -3.05 -9.85
N GLU A 253 -18.30 -4.13 -9.55
CA GLU A 253 -17.99 -5.47 -10.05
C GLU A 253 -18.18 -5.56 -11.58
N LYS A 254 -19.22 -4.94 -12.11
CA LYS A 254 -19.45 -4.85 -13.56
C LYS A 254 -18.33 -4.11 -14.26
N GLU A 255 -17.97 -2.90 -13.76
CA GLU A 255 -16.85 -2.13 -14.28
C GLU A 255 -15.51 -2.89 -14.19
N ALA A 256 -15.24 -3.52 -13.03
CA ALA A 256 -14.02 -4.31 -12.83
C ALA A 256 -13.91 -5.45 -13.84
N LYS A 257 -15.00 -6.17 -14.10
CA LYS A 257 -15.05 -7.28 -15.06
C LYS A 257 -14.75 -6.84 -16.49
N GLU A 258 -15.22 -5.67 -16.90
CA GLU A 258 -14.91 -5.08 -18.21
C GLU A 258 -13.41 -4.82 -18.39
N TYR A 259 -12.72 -4.51 -17.28
CA TYR A 259 -11.26 -4.29 -17.25
C TYR A 259 -10.45 -5.55 -16.87
N GLY A 260 -11.08 -6.72 -16.79
CA GLY A 260 -10.41 -7.97 -16.43
C GLY A 260 -10.00 -8.05 -14.96
N LEU A 261 -10.44 -7.10 -14.12
CA LEU A 261 -10.22 -7.13 -12.68
C LEU A 261 -11.33 -7.91 -11.98
N ILE A 262 -11.02 -8.54 -10.86
CA ILE A 262 -11.94 -9.41 -10.14
C ILE A 262 -12.11 -8.92 -8.71
N ILE A 263 -13.30 -8.42 -8.38
CA ILE A 263 -13.65 -8.08 -7.00
C ILE A 263 -13.90 -9.37 -6.21
N ASN A 264 -13.28 -9.47 -5.04
CA ASN A 264 -13.47 -10.61 -4.14
C ASN A 264 -14.75 -10.43 -3.30
N ARG A 265 -15.90 -10.87 -3.84
CA ARG A 265 -17.20 -10.80 -3.14
C ARG A 265 -17.19 -11.44 -1.75
N LYS A 266 -16.41 -12.51 -1.53
CA LYS A 266 -16.33 -13.19 -0.24
C LYS A 266 -15.58 -12.36 0.81
N LYS A 267 -14.69 -11.49 0.38
CA LYS A 267 -13.93 -10.57 1.25
C LYS A 267 -14.54 -9.18 1.32
N ALA A 268 -15.33 -8.78 0.32
CA ALA A 268 -16.06 -7.52 0.36
C ALA A 268 -17.04 -7.51 1.55
N ARG A 269 -17.04 -6.43 2.33
CA ARG A 269 -17.84 -6.34 3.54
C ARG A 269 -18.51 -4.98 3.65
N ILE A 270 -19.80 -5.01 3.98
CA ILE A 270 -20.55 -3.83 4.38
C ILE A 270 -20.80 -3.93 5.87
N VAL A 271 -20.29 -2.94 6.62
CA VAL A 271 -20.30 -2.91 8.09
C VAL A 271 -20.91 -1.59 8.55
N LYS A 272 -21.64 -1.58 9.67
CA LYS A 272 -22.13 -0.35 10.30
C LYS A 272 -20.93 0.49 10.78
N LEU A 273 -21.00 1.81 10.63
CA LEU A 273 -19.95 2.73 11.11
C LEU A 273 -19.79 2.70 12.61
N SER A 274 -20.86 2.41 13.36
CA SER A 274 -20.85 2.23 14.83
C SER A 274 -20.14 0.94 15.28
N SER A 275 -20.07 -0.08 14.43
CA SER A 275 -19.38 -1.33 14.71
C SER A 275 -17.88 -1.24 14.40
N GLU A 276 -17.08 -2.15 14.98
CA GLU A 276 -15.65 -2.20 14.66
C GLU A 276 -15.41 -2.79 13.26
N PHE A 277 -14.71 -2.08 12.42
CA PHE A 277 -14.25 -2.53 11.11
C PHE A 277 -12.76 -2.24 10.93
N ARG A 278 -12.12 -2.96 10.01
CA ARG A 278 -10.68 -2.85 9.78
C ARG A 278 -10.36 -2.29 8.39
N HIS A 279 -9.54 -1.24 8.36
CA HIS A 279 -8.97 -0.69 7.14
C HIS A 279 -7.48 -0.41 7.31
N LEU A 280 -6.64 -0.83 6.35
CA LEU A 280 -5.17 -0.70 6.37
C LEU A 280 -4.53 -1.00 7.73
N GLN A 281 -4.83 -2.18 8.31
CA GLN A 281 -4.26 -2.71 9.57
C GLN A 281 -4.72 -2.00 10.85
N VAL A 282 -5.59 -0.99 10.77
CA VAL A 282 -6.17 -0.30 11.93
C VAL A 282 -7.64 -0.67 12.04
N CYS A 283 -8.10 -0.91 13.26
CA CYS A 283 -9.52 -1.09 13.59
C CYS A 283 -10.12 0.28 13.90
N TYR A 284 -11.27 0.56 13.28
CA TYR A 284 -12.00 1.82 13.41
C TYR A 284 -13.44 1.58 13.88
N SER A 285 -14.00 2.55 14.58
CA SER A 285 -15.45 2.70 14.76
C SER A 285 -15.78 4.17 14.96
N LEU A 286 -17.00 4.57 14.59
CA LEU A 286 -17.51 5.93 14.75
C LEU A 286 -18.53 5.94 15.89
N THR A 287 -18.30 6.76 16.92
CA THR A 287 -19.21 6.88 18.06
C THR A 287 -20.42 7.76 17.73
N GLU A 288 -21.45 7.70 18.54
CA GLU A 288 -22.64 8.58 18.47
C GLU A 288 -22.32 10.07 18.60
N THR A 289 -21.17 10.40 19.22
CA THR A 289 -20.67 11.78 19.35
C THR A 289 -19.76 12.21 18.19
N GLY A 290 -19.62 11.40 17.12
CA GLY A 290 -18.75 11.67 16.00
C GLY A 290 -17.26 11.41 16.23
N ARG A 291 -16.89 10.88 17.42
CA ARG A 291 -15.51 10.54 17.71
C ARG A 291 -15.11 9.28 16.95
N ILE A 292 -13.97 9.32 16.26
CA ILE A 292 -13.38 8.16 15.58
C ILE A 292 -12.49 7.41 16.58
N ILE A 293 -12.88 6.18 16.93
CA ILE A 293 -12.06 5.26 17.71
C ILE A 293 -11.08 4.55 16.78
N ARG A 294 -9.83 4.47 17.21
CA ARG A 294 -8.74 3.80 16.47
C ARG A 294 -8.05 2.82 17.39
N LYS A 295 -7.94 1.58 16.96
CA LYS A 295 -7.27 0.52 17.74
C LYS A 295 -6.34 -0.29 16.84
N ILE A 296 -5.24 -0.77 17.41
CA ILE A 296 -4.39 -1.75 16.74
C ILE A 296 -5.16 -3.06 16.58
N ASN A 297 -4.97 -3.72 15.44
CA ASN A 297 -5.49 -5.08 15.29
C ASN A 297 -4.81 -6.02 16.29
N PRO A 298 -5.55 -6.71 17.18
CA PRO A 298 -4.98 -7.60 18.19
C PRO A 298 -4.06 -8.69 17.61
N LYS A 299 -4.34 -9.14 16.39
CA LYS A 299 -3.48 -10.11 15.68
C LYS A 299 -2.07 -9.57 15.42
N ASN A 300 -1.89 -8.25 15.29
CA ASN A 300 -0.56 -7.65 15.12
C ASN A 300 0.26 -7.73 16.41
N ILE A 301 -0.36 -7.51 17.57
CA ILE A 301 0.29 -7.66 18.88
C ILE A 301 0.71 -9.13 19.09
N THR A 302 -0.22 -10.07 18.86
CA THR A 302 0.07 -11.51 19.00
C THR A 302 1.23 -11.96 18.10
N ARG A 303 1.25 -11.47 16.86
CA ARG A 303 2.33 -11.78 15.91
C ARG A 303 3.67 -11.22 16.38
N GLU A 304 3.70 -9.97 16.84
CA GLU A 304 4.93 -9.36 17.33
C GLU A 304 5.46 -10.05 18.59
N ARG A 305 4.58 -10.46 19.51
CA ARG A 305 4.99 -11.28 20.68
C ARG A 305 5.66 -12.59 20.26
N ARG A 306 5.12 -13.28 19.23
CA ARG A 306 5.72 -14.50 18.68
C ARG A 306 7.07 -14.20 18.00
N LYS A 307 7.16 -13.10 17.27
CA LYS A 307 8.37 -12.65 16.59
C LYS A 307 9.49 -12.30 17.58
N LEU A 308 9.19 -11.60 18.67
CA LEU A 308 10.17 -11.30 19.72
C LEU A 308 10.73 -12.57 20.36
N LYS A 309 9.88 -13.57 20.65
CA LYS A 309 10.31 -14.87 21.17
C LYS A 309 11.19 -15.64 20.16
N ALA A 310 10.89 -15.55 18.86
CA ALA A 310 11.72 -16.12 17.81
C ALA A 310 13.08 -15.39 17.71
N TYR A 311 13.09 -14.07 17.78
CA TYR A 311 14.32 -13.29 17.79
C TYR A 311 15.22 -13.59 18.98
N LYS A 312 14.64 -13.82 20.17
CA LYS A 312 15.42 -14.27 21.34
C LYS A 312 16.21 -15.55 21.02
N ARG A 313 15.54 -16.55 20.44
CA ARG A 313 16.20 -17.81 20.05
C ARG A 313 17.29 -17.63 18.99
N LEU A 314 17.05 -16.75 18.01
CA LEU A 314 18.05 -16.46 16.96
C LEU A 314 19.23 -15.68 17.52
N LEU A 315 19.01 -14.74 18.44
CA LEU A 315 20.05 -14.02 19.15
C LEU A 315 20.91 -14.93 20.02
N ASP A 316 20.28 -15.83 20.81
CA ASP A 316 20.98 -16.78 21.66
C ASP A 316 21.83 -17.79 20.86
N SER A 317 21.40 -18.10 19.61
CA SER A 317 22.15 -18.95 18.69
C SER A 317 23.20 -18.20 17.85
N GLY A 318 23.37 -16.88 18.05
CA GLY A 318 24.32 -16.05 17.32
C GLY A 318 23.96 -15.79 15.85
N ARG A 319 22.75 -16.12 15.41
CA ARG A 319 22.31 -15.95 14.01
C ARG A 319 21.92 -14.52 13.67
N ILE A 320 21.60 -13.71 14.65
CA ILE A 320 21.31 -12.27 14.51
C ILE A 320 21.98 -11.51 15.66
N ASP A 321 22.24 -10.24 15.43
CA ASP A 321 22.74 -9.34 16.44
C ASP A 321 21.62 -8.61 17.19
N TYR A 322 21.98 -7.98 18.33
CA TYR A 322 21.00 -7.22 19.11
C TYR A 322 20.50 -5.97 18.36
N ALA A 323 21.33 -5.33 17.54
CA ALA A 323 20.93 -4.15 16.79
C ALA A 323 19.77 -4.46 15.82
N THR A 324 19.79 -5.62 15.19
CA THR A 324 18.68 -6.14 14.34
C THR A 324 17.39 -6.28 15.14
N VAL A 325 17.46 -6.88 16.34
CA VAL A 325 16.27 -7.04 17.21
C VAL A 325 15.73 -5.68 17.65
N GLU A 326 16.62 -4.80 18.10
CA GLU A 326 16.25 -3.45 18.56
C GLU A 326 15.58 -2.65 17.44
N ASN A 327 16.18 -2.62 16.26
CA ASN A 327 15.66 -1.90 15.09
C ASN A 327 14.31 -2.45 14.64
N ALA A 328 14.14 -3.76 14.62
CA ALA A 328 12.87 -4.40 14.26
C ALA A 328 11.74 -4.03 15.24
N PHE A 329 12.01 -4.09 16.56
CA PHE A 329 11.02 -3.72 17.58
C PHE A 329 10.70 -2.22 17.55
N LYS A 330 11.71 -1.35 17.41
CA LYS A 330 11.53 0.11 17.28
C LYS A 330 10.68 0.46 16.07
N SER A 331 10.93 -0.15 14.92
CA SER A 331 10.16 0.05 13.70
C SER A 331 8.69 -0.37 13.91
N TRP A 332 8.46 -1.54 14.49
CA TRP A 332 7.13 -2.03 14.78
C TRP A 332 6.38 -1.14 15.79
N LEU A 333 6.96 -0.86 16.94
CA LEU A 333 6.33 -0.06 17.97
C LEU A 333 6.11 1.39 17.48
N GLY A 334 7.09 1.98 16.77
CA GLY A 334 7.00 3.33 16.20
C GLY A 334 5.82 3.50 15.24
N SER A 335 5.48 2.45 14.48
CA SER A 335 4.36 2.48 13.53
C SER A 335 3.00 2.21 14.18
N HIS A 336 2.94 1.56 15.36
CA HIS A 336 1.69 1.05 15.94
C HIS A 336 1.27 1.74 17.26
N TRP A 337 2.20 2.33 18.03
CA TRP A 337 1.91 2.83 19.38
C TRP A 337 0.76 3.84 19.45
N LYS A 338 0.53 4.62 18.39
CA LYS A 338 -0.56 5.60 18.32
C LYS A 338 -1.97 4.97 18.31
N TYR A 339 -2.05 3.67 18.00
CA TYR A 339 -3.28 2.88 17.95
C TYR A 339 -3.37 1.89 19.11
N MET A 340 -2.36 1.86 19.99
CA MET A 340 -2.29 0.98 21.16
C MET A 340 -2.80 1.70 22.40
N SER A 341 -3.40 0.96 23.33
CA SER A 341 -3.63 1.46 24.69
C SER A 341 -2.30 1.61 25.44
N HIS A 342 -2.31 2.37 26.52
CA HIS A 342 -1.17 2.51 27.41
C HIS A 342 -0.65 1.13 27.85
N ASP A 343 -1.55 0.29 28.38
CA ASP A 343 -1.18 -1.04 28.86
C ASP A 343 -0.60 -1.94 27.76
N GLN A 344 -1.11 -1.83 26.53
CA GLN A 344 -0.54 -2.57 25.40
C GLN A 344 0.89 -2.15 25.11
N VAL A 345 1.20 -0.84 25.14
CA VAL A 345 2.56 -0.32 24.95
C VAL A 345 3.46 -0.78 26.08
N TYR A 346 3.00 -0.62 27.32
CA TYR A 346 3.73 -1.03 28.52
C TYR A 346 4.03 -2.53 28.51
N ASN A 347 3.01 -3.37 28.31
CA ASN A 347 3.15 -4.84 28.30
C ASN A 347 4.08 -5.34 27.19
N MET A 348 4.06 -4.70 26.01
CA MET A 348 4.99 -5.05 24.92
C MET A 348 6.44 -4.64 25.26
N SER A 349 6.62 -3.52 25.94
CA SER A 349 7.94 -3.07 26.40
C SER A 349 8.48 -3.91 27.53
N SER A 350 7.63 -4.35 28.45
CA SER A 350 7.97 -5.26 29.54
C SER A 350 8.40 -6.63 28.99
N LEU A 351 7.62 -7.19 28.06
CA LEU A 351 7.99 -8.44 27.39
C LEU A 351 9.35 -8.31 26.66
N TYR A 352 9.60 -7.17 25.99
CA TYR A 352 10.89 -6.93 25.37
C TYR A 352 12.02 -6.93 26.40
N TYR A 353 11.85 -6.25 27.54
CA TYR A 353 12.83 -6.22 28.63
C TYR A 353 13.05 -7.60 29.25
N GLU A 354 11.99 -8.37 29.51
CA GLU A 354 12.08 -9.75 30.00
C GLU A 354 12.91 -10.67 29.09
N LEU A 355 12.72 -10.53 27.77
CA LEU A 355 13.43 -11.35 26.80
C LEU A 355 14.88 -10.94 26.59
N PHE A 356 15.20 -9.66 26.62
CA PHE A 356 16.51 -9.16 26.20
C PHE A 356 17.33 -8.47 27.30
N GLY A 357 16.78 -8.30 28.52
CA GLY A 357 17.48 -7.70 29.67
C GLY A 357 17.75 -6.21 29.56
N ARG A 358 17.29 -5.55 28.52
CA ARG A 358 17.51 -4.13 28.25
C ARG A 358 16.35 -3.52 27.46
N ARG A 359 16.18 -2.18 27.60
CA ARG A 359 15.15 -1.44 26.85
C ARG A 359 15.73 -0.86 25.56
N PRO A 360 14.91 -0.72 24.49
CA PRO A 360 15.37 -0.11 23.25
C PRO A 360 15.70 1.37 23.45
N LYS A 361 16.78 1.82 22.81
CA LYS A 361 17.20 3.23 22.87
C LYS A 361 16.45 4.06 21.83
N TRP A 362 15.72 5.08 22.27
CA TRP A 362 14.98 6.00 21.39
C TRP A 362 15.70 7.33 21.24
N LYS A 363 15.63 7.93 20.04
CA LYS A 363 16.16 9.29 19.82
C LYS A 363 15.33 10.31 20.60
N LYS A 364 15.91 11.47 20.90
CA LYS A 364 15.20 12.63 21.48
C LYS A 364 13.96 12.94 20.60
N GLY A 365 12.84 13.31 21.23
CA GLY A 365 11.56 13.58 20.54
C GLY A 365 10.46 12.53 20.75
N HIS A 366 10.77 11.37 21.32
CA HIS A 366 9.80 10.31 21.62
C HIS A 366 9.36 10.27 23.09
N GLY A 367 9.37 11.40 23.77
CA GLY A 367 9.15 11.49 25.23
C GLY A 367 7.85 10.81 25.70
N ARG A 368 6.72 11.03 25.03
CA ARG A 368 5.44 10.38 25.35
C ARG A 368 5.52 8.86 25.23
N LEU A 369 6.11 8.36 24.14
CA LEU A 369 6.28 6.92 23.95
C LEU A 369 7.20 6.33 25.03
N HIS A 370 8.29 7.02 25.35
CA HIS A 370 9.22 6.62 26.39
C HIS A 370 8.54 6.51 27.76
N TRP A 371 7.68 7.48 28.09
CA TRP A 371 6.90 7.48 29.32
C TRP A 371 5.91 6.29 29.36
N LEU A 372 5.15 6.07 28.28
CA LEU A 372 4.21 4.95 28.17
C LEU A 372 4.88 3.57 28.33
N MET A 373 6.13 3.45 27.89
CA MET A 373 6.91 2.22 28.01
C MET A 373 7.42 1.95 29.43
N ALA A 374 7.57 3.00 30.22
CA ALA A 374 8.19 2.92 31.54
C ALA A 374 7.16 2.79 32.68
N HIS A 375 5.92 3.22 32.45
CA HIS A 375 4.89 3.33 33.50
C HIS A 375 3.65 2.51 33.15
N PRO A 376 3.13 1.68 34.05
CA PRO A 376 1.83 1.02 33.89
C PRO A 376 0.68 2.04 33.92
N SER A 377 -0.49 1.67 33.40
CA SER A 377 -1.70 2.50 33.53
C SER A 377 -2.16 2.55 35.03
N THR A 378 -2.52 3.73 35.51
CA THR A 378 -3.05 3.91 36.87
C THR A 378 -4.39 3.20 37.09
N ALA A 379 -5.09 2.82 36.04
CA ALA A 379 -6.36 2.08 36.13
C ALA A 379 -6.20 0.62 36.58
N SER A 380 -4.99 0.05 36.57
CA SER A 380 -4.71 -1.32 37.03
C SER A 380 -4.28 -1.38 38.51
N THR A 381 -4.18 -0.25 39.20
CA THR A 381 -3.69 -0.14 40.58
C THR A 381 -4.78 0.10 41.64
N SER A 382 -6.05 -0.16 41.32
CA SER A 382 -7.13 -0.04 42.35
C SER A 382 -7.26 -1.28 43.26
N MET A 383 -6.13 -1.89 43.65
CA MET A 383 -6.02 -2.67 44.89
C MET A 383 -4.67 -2.36 45.53
N GLY A 384 -4.68 -1.42 46.49
CA GLY A 384 -3.62 -1.25 47.49
C GLY A 384 -2.70 -0.05 47.29
N THR A 385 -2.91 0.90 48.24
CA THR A 385 -2.03 1.97 48.72
C THR A 385 -2.04 3.33 48.02
N THR A 386 -2.57 4.26 48.79
CA THR A 386 -2.43 5.73 48.67
C THR A 386 -0.99 6.16 48.64
N THR A 387 -0.61 6.94 47.61
CA THR A 387 0.35 8.06 47.76
C THR A 387 0.42 8.95 46.51
N SER A 388 0.27 10.25 46.76
CA SER A 388 0.74 11.47 46.06
C SER A 388 0.34 11.69 44.59
N ALA A 389 -0.33 12.82 44.39
CA ALA A 389 -0.72 13.39 43.11
C ALA A 389 0.50 13.71 42.19
N PRO A 390 0.37 13.57 40.88
CA PRO A 390 1.42 13.98 39.95
C PRO A 390 1.53 15.51 39.82
N PRO A 391 2.72 16.06 39.55
CA PRO A 391 2.89 17.50 39.36
C PRO A 391 2.15 17.98 38.08
N PRO A 392 1.69 19.24 38.05
CA PRO A 392 0.95 19.79 36.94
C PRO A 392 1.83 19.89 35.67
N SER A 393 1.23 19.59 34.52
CA SER A 393 1.86 19.75 33.21
C SER A 393 2.23 21.22 32.93
N PRO A 394 3.39 21.51 32.30
CA PRO A 394 3.71 22.87 31.91
C PRO A 394 2.73 23.37 30.84
N ARG A 395 2.20 24.58 31.05
CA ARG A 395 1.36 25.30 30.08
C ARG A 395 2.15 25.57 28.80
N PRO A 396 1.50 25.49 27.63
CA PRO A 396 2.12 25.98 26.41
C PRO A 396 2.33 27.48 26.48
N PRO A 397 3.39 28.03 25.89
CA PRO A 397 3.62 29.46 25.82
C PRO A 397 2.54 30.12 24.94
N SER A 398 2.09 31.30 25.39
CA SER A 398 1.15 32.17 24.68
C SER A 398 1.68 32.57 23.30
N PRO A 399 0.80 32.74 22.29
CA PRO A 399 1.27 33.19 20.99
C PRO A 399 1.73 34.63 21.05
N VAL A 400 2.96 34.88 20.64
CA VAL A 400 3.52 36.21 20.41
C VAL A 400 2.93 36.71 19.11
N SER A 401 2.18 37.80 19.21
CA SER A 401 1.72 38.61 18.08
C SER A 401 2.93 39.24 17.40
N SER A 402 3.12 38.97 16.12
CA SER A 402 3.99 39.76 15.25
C SER A 402 3.21 40.25 14.03
N PRO A 403 3.41 41.49 13.61
CA PRO A 403 2.54 42.15 12.63
C PRO A 403 2.92 41.74 11.18
N CYS A 404 1.89 41.68 10.34
CA CYS A 404 2.04 41.62 8.89
C CYS A 404 2.81 42.83 8.35
N PRO A 405 3.65 42.67 7.35
CA PRO A 405 3.86 43.71 6.37
C PRO A 405 3.14 43.36 5.06
N PHE A 406 2.30 44.30 4.66
CA PHE A 406 1.84 44.53 3.30
C PHE A 406 3.04 44.65 2.35
N PHE A 407 2.98 43.98 1.22
CA PHE A 407 3.60 44.51 0.00
C PHE A 407 2.67 44.29 -1.20
N HIS A 408 2.38 45.39 -1.82
CA HIS A 408 1.77 45.58 -3.14
C HIS A 408 2.81 45.39 -4.26
N PHE A 409 2.31 45.13 -5.48
CA PHE A 409 2.90 45.27 -6.83
C PHE A 409 3.73 44.05 -7.31
N GLY A 410 3.55 43.63 -8.58
CA GLY A 410 3.22 44.14 -9.88
C GLY A 410 2.81 43.02 -10.87
#